data_fd2864224d71a6bff8755e8f6f65bc54
#
_entry.id   fd2864224d71a6bff8755e8f6f65bc54
#
_cell.length_a   1.000
_cell.length_b   1.000
_cell.length_c   1.000
_cell.angle_alpha   90.00
_cell.angle_beta   90.00
_cell.angle_gamma   90.00
#
_symmetry.space_group_name_H-M   'P 1'
#
loop_
_entity.id
_entity.type
_entity.pdbx_description
1 polymer ?
#
loop_
_entity_poly.entity_id
_entity_poly.type
_entity_poly.pdbx_seq_one_letter_code
_entity_poly.pdbx_strand_id
1 'polypeptide(L)'
;MAMKRPTIPLEIIIEVTGKCRQVCPYCTGPRIPDVPLKDIKATLNEAAGLGVKAIRITGGEPLLHPDIREILNFTKTKKFKVILNTSADNISPSLMKTIITNVDVAHVSLQGHDEKANASYTRSKVAFLDKIKNIFLLKAYLPTLWIATVLTPNNAKAFGQYLPLIRKINPAAWLLQRPISELNEDLKKMDHAFYRALALQIMKARKENINVFISNPIPLCLTGDLRVGKEAFLGAQLDEGHLRIVRSAKGYFKPNYFLETNLGNTLKAAWEHPFLNELNRTDYLPDPCQRCPVLKTCRGGSRSMALRAHQTVFAPDPLFDCAIAQKALSKTYLKHLLP
;
A
#
# COMPACT_ATOMS: atom_id res chain seq x y z
N MET A 1 20.01 15.41 3.20
CA MET A 1 20.79 14.43 2.42
C MET A 1 19.81 13.54 1.65
N ALA A 2 19.87 13.50 0.32
CA ALA A 2 18.97 12.61 -0.46
C ALA A 2 19.33 11.14 -0.19
N MET A 3 18.33 10.30 0.02
CA MET A 3 18.57 8.86 0.16
C MET A 3 18.88 8.27 -1.23
N LYS A 4 19.95 7.47 -1.31
CA LYS A 4 20.35 6.82 -2.56
C LYS A 4 19.27 5.80 -2.95
N ARG A 5 18.67 6.00 -4.12
CA ARG A 5 17.76 5.05 -4.74
C ARG A 5 18.54 3.88 -5.35
N PRO A 6 17.97 2.67 -5.44
CA PRO A 6 18.58 1.61 -6.22
C PRO A 6 18.65 2.00 -7.72
N THR A 7 19.60 1.43 -8.44
CA THR A 7 19.80 1.69 -9.88
C THR A 7 18.62 1.24 -10.74
N ILE A 8 17.85 0.25 -10.26
CA ILE A 8 16.61 -0.25 -10.87
C ILE A 8 15.54 -0.36 -9.78
N PRO A 9 14.23 -0.24 -10.11
CA PRO A 9 13.18 -0.48 -9.13
C PRO A 9 13.18 -1.94 -8.68
N LEU A 10 12.91 -2.16 -7.39
CA LEU A 10 12.75 -3.51 -6.86
C LEU A 10 11.42 -4.14 -7.28
N GLU A 11 10.38 -3.33 -7.39
CA GLU A 11 9.03 -3.73 -7.77
C GLU A 11 8.43 -2.75 -8.78
N ILE A 12 7.75 -3.27 -9.79
CA ILE A 12 6.89 -2.48 -10.66
C ILE A 12 5.44 -2.87 -10.37
N ILE A 13 4.61 -1.85 -10.21
CA ILE A 13 3.17 -1.98 -10.07
C ILE A 13 2.57 -1.70 -11.44
N ILE A 14 1.74 -2.59 -11.97
CA ILE A 14 1.09 -2.43 -13.27
C ILE A 14 -0.42 -2.36 -13.07
N GLU A 15 -1.00 -1.21 -13.38
CA GLU A 15 -2.46 -1.03 -13.44
C GLU A 15 -2.95 -1.57 -14.79
N VAL A 16 -3.54 -2.79 -14.79
CA VAL A 16 -3.93 -3.46 -16.05
C VAL A 16 -5.33 -3.06 -16.53
N THR A 17 -6.19 -2.56 -15.64
CA THR A 17 -7.57 -2.14 -15.96
C THR A 17 -8.07 -1.11 -14.95
N GLY A 18 -8.99 -0.25 -15.36
CA GLY A 18 -9.78 0.60 -14.45
C GLY A 18 -11.14 0.01 -14.07
N LYS A 19 -11.52 -1.15 -14.64
CA LYS A 19 -12.80 -1.81 -14.31
C LYS A 19 -12.80 -2.36 -12.90
N CYS A 20 -13.89 -2.14 -12.16
CA CYS A 20 -14.10 -2.71 -10.84
C CYS A 20 -15.59 -2.89 -10.58
N ARG A 21 -15.98 -3.97 -9.91
CA ARG A 21 -17.37 -4.21 -9.48
C ARG A 21 -17.70 -3.48 -8.17
N GLN A 22 -16.68 -3.10 -7.42
CA GLN A 22 -16.83 -2.35 -6.18
C GLN A 22 -16.87 -0.85 -6.46
N VAL A 23 -17.59 -0.10 -5.61
CA VAL A 23 -17.69 1.38 -5.65
C VAL A 23 -17.26 1.93 -4.30
N CYS A 24 -16.02 1.63 -3.91
CA CYS A 24 -15.49 2.04 -2.61
C CYS A 24 -15.36 3.56 -2.52
N PRO A 25 -15.88 4.22 -1.47
CA PRO A 25 -15.86 5.69 -1.34
C PRO A 25 -14.45 6.29 -1.27
N TYR A 26 -13.48 5.51 -0.84
CA TYR A 26 -12.06 5.91 -0.71
C TYR A 26 -11.22 5.56 -1.94
N CYS A 27 -11.83 4.96 -2.98
CA CYS A 27 -11.10 4.54 -4.17
C CYS A 27 -10.73 5.73 -5.04
N THR A 28 -9.43 5.89 -5.29
CA THR A 28 -8.88 6.92 -6.17
C THR A 28 -8.50 6.37 -7.55
N GLY A 29 -8.73 5.06 -7.78
CA GLY A 29 -8.40 4.41 -9.05
C GLY A 29 -9.20 4.98 -10.22
N PRO A 30 -8.55 5.31 -11.36
CA PRO A 30 -9.25 5.80 -12.54
C PRO A 30 -10.13 4.70 -13.13
N ARG A 31 -11.35 5.06 -13.52
CA ARG A 31 -12.24 4.18 -14.28
C ARG A 31 -11.94 4.33 -15.78
N ILE A 32 -10.95 3.60 -16.24
CA ILE A 32 -10.46 3.64 -17.62
C ILE A 32 -10.55 2.25 -18.25
N PRO A 33 -10.47 2.14 -19.59
CA PRO A 33 -10.46 0.87 -20.31
C PRO A 33 -9.33 -0.07 -19.91
N ASP A 34 -9.42 -1.33 -20.36
CA ASP A 34 -8.35 -2.30 -20.21
C ASP A 34 -7.10 -1.87 -20.95
N VAL A 35 -5.95 -2.07 -20.35
CA VAL A 35 -4.66 -1.84 -21.03
C VAL A 35 -4.43 -2.96 -22.03
N PRO A 36 -4.10 -2.66 -23.30
CA PRO A 36 -3.84 -3.69 -24.29
C PRO A 36 -2.76 -4.68 -23.83
N LEU A 37 -3.01 -5.97 -24.03
CA LEU A 37 -2.07 -7.03 -23.65
C LEU A 37 -0.66 -6.81 -24.19
N LYS A 38 -0.55 -6.29 -25.45
CA LYS A 38 0.73 -5.95 -26.08
C LYS A 38 1.55 -4.95 -25.25
N ASP A 39 0.90 -3.95 -24.67
CA ASP A 39 1.56 -2.88 -23.92
C ASP A 39 2.00 -3.38 -22.52
N ILE A 40 1.19 -4.27 -21.92
CA ILE A 40 1.55 -4.96 -20.68
C ILE A 40 2.78 -5.86 -20.92
N LYS A 41 2.77 -6.66 -22.00
CA LYS A 41 3.90 -7.52 -22.37
C LYS A 41 5.17 -6.71 -22.68
N ALA A 42 5.06 -5.57 -23.36
CA ALA A 42 6.18 -4.67 -23.60
C ALA A 42 6.81 -4.18 -22.29
N THR A 43 5.98 -3.72 -21.35
CA THR A 43 6.41 -3.32 -20.00
C THR A 43 7.11 -4.47 -19.25
N LEU A 44 6.57 -5.68 -19.30
CA LEU A 44 7.13 -6.86 -18.64
C LEU A 44 8.48 -7.27 -19.29
N ASN A 45 8.62 -7.16 -20.61
CA ASN A 45 9.88 -7.42 -21.31
C ASN A 45 10.95 -6.40 -20.91
N GLU A 46 10.63 -5.11 -20.88
CA GLU A 46 11.54 -4.06 -20.44
C GLU A 46 11.98 -4.28 -18.98
N ALA A 47 11.03 -4.59 -18.09
CA ALA A 47 11.30 -4.89 -16.68
C ALA A 47 12.24 -6.08 -16.51
N ALA A 48 12.05 -7.15 -17.29
CA ALA A 48 12.93 -8.33 -17.29
C ALA A 48 14.33 -7.99 -17.79
N GLY A 49 14.44 -7.22 -18.88
CA GLY A 49 15.72 -6.76 -19.45
C GLY A 49 16.52 -5.89 -18.47
N LEU A 50 15.85 -5.10 -17.63
CA LEU A 50 16.49 -4.29 -16.59
C LEU A 50 16.80 -5.05 -15.29
N GLY A 51 16.30 -6.28 -15.13
CA GLY A 51 16.58 -7.11 -13.95
C GLY A 51 15.68 -6.83 -12.74
N VAL A 52 14.50 -6.23 -12.96
CA VAL A 52 13.46 -6.07 -11.91
C VAL A 52 13.10 -7.43 -11.30
N LYS A 53 12.83 -7.47 -10.00
CA LYS A 53 12.59 -8.75 -9.29
C LYS A 53 11.12 -9.06 -9.05
N ALA A 54 10.28 -8.05 -8.89
CA ALA A 54 8.87 -8.25 -8.54
C ALA A 54 7.94 -7.42 -9.43
N ILE A 55 6.82 -8.02 -9.81
CA ILE A 55 5.72 -7.36 -10.52
C ILE A 55 4.46 -7.49 -9.68
N ARG A 56 3.80 -6.35 -9.45
CA ARG A 56 2.48 -6.30 -8.83
C ARG A 56 1.43 -5.99 -9.88
N ILE A 57 0.52 -6.90 -10.09
CA ILE A 57 -0.64 -6.74 -10.97
C ILE A 57 -1.79 -6.17 -10.17
N THR A 58 -2.33 -5.04 -10.63
CA THR A 58 -3.40 -4.28 -9.97
C THR A 58 -4.25 -3.54 -11.00
N GLY A 59 -5.06 -2.61 -10.54
CA GLY A 59 -5.93 -1.76 -11.38
C GLY A 59 -7.16 -1.36 -10.58
N GLY A 60 -8.33 -1.39 -11.20
CA GLY A 60 -9.60 -1.49 -10.47
C GLY A 60 -9.67 -2.86 -9.80
N GLU A 61 -10.20 -3.86 -10.53
CA GLU A 61 -10.08 -5.27 -10.17
C GLU A 61 -9.37 -6.00 -11.32
N PRO A 62 -8.11 -6.39 -11.17
CA PRO A 62 -7.33 -6.96 -12.28
C PRO A 62 -7.92 -8.26 -12.82
N LEU A 63 -8.66 -9.02 -12.01
CA LEU A 63 -9.33 -10.25 -12.43
C LEU A 63 -10.48 -10.00 -13.43
N LEU A 64 -10.86 -8.75 -13.68
CA LEU A 64 -11.82 -8.35 -14.72
C LEU A 64 -11.16 -8.06 -16.07
N HIS A 65 -9.83 -8.02 -16.15
CA HIS A 65 -9.14 -7.87 -17.42
C HIS A 65 -9.39 -9.12 -18.30
N PRO A 66 -9.79 -8.97 -19.57
CA PRO A 66 -10.11 -10.13 -20.43
C PRO A 66 -8.94 -11.10 -20.58
N ASP A 67 -7.72 -10.58 -20.66
CA ASP A 67 -6.50 -11.38 -20.86
C ASP A 67 -5.76 -11.68 -19.55
N ILE A 68 -6.41 -11.59 -18.38
CA ILE A 68 -5.72 -11.74 -17.08
C ILE A 68 -4.95 -13.05 -16.96
N ARG A 69 -5.47 -14.14 -17.54
CA ARG A 69 -4.79 -15.45 -17.52
C ARG A 69 -3.46 -15.38 -18.26
N GLU A 70 -3.47 -14.76 -19.42
CA GLU A 70 -2.26 -14.62 -20.23
C GLU A 70 -1.26 -13.65 -19.59
N ILE A 71 -1.74 -12.55 -18.99
CA ILE A 71 -0.91 -11.62 -18.22
C ILE A 71 -0.19 -12.34 -17.09
N LEU A 72 -0.90 -13.13 -16.26
CA LEU A 72 -0.30 -13.86 -15.15
C LEU A 72 0.70 -14.91 -15.64
N ASN A 73 0.32 -15.70 -16.64
CA ASN A 73 1.20 -16.70 -17.25
C ASN A 73 2.48 -16.05 -17.80
N PHE A 74 2.36 -15.00 -18.62
CA PHE A 74 3.48 -14.33 -19.23
C PHE A 74 4.39 -13.68 -18.16
N THR A 75 3.82 -13.07 -17.12
CA THR A 75 4.60 -12.51 -16.01
C THR A 75 5.42 -13.61 -15.33
N LYS A 76 4.83 -14.78 -15.09
CA LYS A 76 5.54 -15.89 -14.44
C LYS A 76 6.65 -16.49 -15.30
N THR A 77 6.46 -16.58 -16.63
CA THR A 77 7.53 -17.06 -17.55
C THR A 77 8.77 -16.18 -17.54
N LYS A 78 8.64 -14.89 -17.17
CA LYS A 78 9.76 -13.96 -17.00
C LYS A 78 10.47 -14.11 -15.65
N LYS A 79 10.08 -15.09 -14.82
CA LYS A 79 10.69 -15.41 -13.51
C LYS A 79 10.54 -14.28 -12.47
N PHE A 80 9.56 -13.40 -12.61
CA PHE A 80 9.26 -12.41 -11.58
C PHE A 80 8.60 -13.06 -10.35
N LYS A 81 8.80 -12.45 -9.19
CA LYS A 81 7.89 -12.63 -8.05
C LYS A 81 6.59 -11.91 -8.38
N VAL A 82 5.51 -12.66 -8.56
CA VAL A 82 4.20 -12.15 -8.97
C VAL A 82 3.34 -11.84 -7.75
N ILE A 83 2.94 -10.59 -7.61
CA ILE A 83 2.04 -10.11 -6.55
C ILE A 83 0.73 -9.71 -7.22
N LEU A 84 -0.39 -10.26 -6.76
CA LEU A 84 -1.72 -9.94 -7.26
C LEU A 84 -2.51 -9.17 -6.21
N ASN A 85 -2.87 -7.91 -6.51
CA ASN A 85 -3.84 -7.16 -5.72
C ASN A 85 -5.25 -7.50 -6.23
N THR A 86 -6.15 -7.95 -5.38
CA THR A 86 -7.52 -8.30 -5.77
C THR A 86 -8.51 -8.14 -4.63
N SER A 87 -9.76 -7.92 -4.97
CA SER A 87 -10.87 -8.03 -4.04
C SER A 87 -11.22 -9.48 -3.70
N ALA A 88 -10.71 -10.45 -4.46
CA ALA A 88 -11.05 -11.87 -4.41
C ALA A 88 -12.55 -12.17 -4.62
N ASP A 89 -13.27 -11.26 -5.28
CA ASP A 89 -14.69 -11.45 -5.59
C ASP A 89 -14.85 -12.26 -6.90
N ASN A 90 -15.79 -13.23 -6.93
CA ASN A 90 -16.16 -13.97 -8.15
C ASN A 90 -14.98 -14.62 -8.91
N ILE A 91 -14.18 -15.42 -8.25
CA ILE A 91 -13.10 -16.17 -8.88
C ILE A 91 -13.65 -17.52 -9.37
N SER A 92 -13.71 -17.73 -10.68
CA SER A 92 -14.10 -19.02 -11.22
C SER A 92 -13.05 -20.11 -10.91
N PRO A 93 -13.43 -21.41 -10.82
CA PRO A 93 -12.46 -22.47 -10.53
C PRO A 93 -11.28 -22.51 -11.49
N SER A 94 -11.53 -22.28 -12.78
CA SER A 94 -10.46 -22.23 -13.80
C SER A 94 -9.53 -21.03 -13.65
N LEU A 95 -10.06 -19.86 -13.22
CA LEU A 95 -9.23 -18.68 -12.92
C LEU A 95 -8.44 -18.88 -11.61
N MET A 96 -9.05 -19.51 -10.59
CA MET A 96 -8.36 -19.87 -9.36
C MET A 96 -7.14 -20.77 -9.65
N LYS A 97 -7.27 -21.77 -10.53
CA LYS A 97 -6.15 -22.61 -10.98
C LYS A 97 -5.03 -21.76 -11.60
N THR A 98 -5.37 -20.81 -12.47
CA THR A 98 -4.37 -19.90 -13.07
C THR A 98 -3.66 -19.06 -12.00
N ILE A 99 -4.40 -18.52 -11.02
CA ILE A 99 -3.82 -17.74 -9.91
C ILE A 99 -2.86 -18.61 -9.09
N ILE A 100 -3.31 -19.80 -8.68
CA ILE A 100 -2.49 -20.71 -7.85
C ILE A 100 -1.18 -21.09 -8.57
N THR A 101 -1.20 -21.26 -9.88
CA THR A 101 -0.02 -21.64 -10.65
C THR A 101 0.97 -20.48 -10.84
N ASN A 102 0.50 -19.24 -10.93
CA ASN A 102 1.31 -18.12 -11.42
C ASN A 102 1.56 -17.01 -10.41
N VAL A 103 0.87 -16.99 -9.26
CA VAL A 103 0.96 -15.93 -8.27
C VAL A 103 1.76 -16.41 -7.05
N ASP A 104 2.72 -15.62 -6.59
CA ASP A 104 3.50 -15.91 -5.39
C ASP A 104 2.89 -15.25 -4.14
N VAL A 105 2.24 -14.11 -4.33
CA VAL A 105 1.61 -13.35 -3.24
C VAL A 105 0.24 -12.87 -3.65
N ALA A 106 -0.81 -13.29 -2.95
CA ALA A 106 -2.11 -12.62 -3.03
C ALA A 106 -2.19 -11.51 -1.98
N HIS A 107 -2.48 -10.29 -2.43
CA HIS A 107 -2.76 -9.12 -1.60
C HIS A 107 -4.25 -8.82 -1.70
N VAL A 108 -5.04 -9.35 -0.77
CA VAL A 108 -6.50 -9.39 -0.86
C VAL A 108 -7.14 -8.28 -0.02
N SER A 109 -8.01 -7.51 -0.65
CA SER A 109 -8.81 -6.47 0.03
C SER A 109 -9.93 -7.08 0.86
N LEU A 110 -9.92 -6.86 2.17
CA LEU A 110 -10.96 -7.24 3.12
C LEU A 110 -11.37 -5.99 3.92
N GLN A 111 -12.49 -5.37 3.57
CA GLN A 111 -12.87 -4.08 4.12
C GLN A 111 -13.80 -4.16 5.34
N GLY A 112 -14.56 -5.23 5.47
CA GLY A 112 -15.42 -5.52 6.61
C GLY A 112 -15.08 -6.84 7.28
N HIS A 113 -15.42 -6.97 8.56
CA HIS A 113 -15.28 -8.20 9.34
C HIS A 113 -16.47 -9.14 9.16
N ASP A 114 -17.58 -8.63 8.64
CA ASP A 114 -18.79 -9.36 8.27
C ASP A 114 -19.41 -8.80 6.98
N GLU A 115 -20.52 -9.40 6.54
CA GLU A 115 -21.20 -9.03 5.30
C GLU A 115 -21.69 -7.59 5.31
N LYS A 116 -22.34 -7.16 6.39
CA LYS A 116 -22.89 -5.80 6.53
C LYS A 116 -21.80 -4.75 6.50
N ALA A 117 -20.74 -4.95 7.26
CA ALA A 117 -19.58 -4.05 7.28
C ALA A 117 -18.88 -4.03 5.91
N ASN A 118 -18.63 -5.21 5.29
CA ASN A 118 -18.00 -5.26 3.98
C ASN A 118 -18.83 -4.55 2.91
N ALA A 119 -20.14 -4.78 2.86
CA ALA A 119 -21.03 -4.13 1.90
C ALA A 119 -21.06 -2.60 2.09
N SER A 120 -21.04 -2.11 3.32
CA SER A 120 -21.05 -0.66 3.61
C SER A 120 -19.78 0.04 3.10
N TYR A 121 -18.61 -0.62 3.13
CA TYR A 121 -17.34 -0.06 2.67
C TYR A 121 -17.06 -0.26 1.19
N THR A 122 -17.55 -1.35 0.59
CA THR A 122 -17.23 -1.69 -0.80
C THR A 122 -18.38 -1.38 -1.76
N ARG A 123 -19.58 -1.24 -1.23
CA ARG A 123 -20.84 -1.19 -2.01
C ARG A 123 -20.95 -2.36 -3.00
N SER A 124 -20.30 -3.48 -2.68
CA SER A 124 -20.31 -4.69 -3.48
C SER A 124 -21.61 -5.46 -3.26
N LYS A 125 -22.13 -6.04 -4.35
CA LYS A 125 -23.27 -6.96 -4.32
C LYS A 125 -22.81 -8.43 -4.23
N VAL A 126 -21.50 -8.69 -4.18
CA VAL A 126 -20.95 -10.05 -4.07
C VAL A 126 -21.10 -10.53 -2.64
N ALA A 127 -21.58 -11.75 -2.48
CA ALA A 127 -21.75 -12.38 -1.18
C ALA A 127 -20.41 -12.44 -0.42
N PHE A 128 -20.40 -11.96 0.81
CA PHE A 128 -19.22 -11.96 1.66
C PHE A 128 -18.64 -13.37 1.88
N LEU A 129 -19.51 -14.37 1.99
CA LEU A 129 -19.10 -15.77 2.13
C LEU A 129 -18.28 -16.27 0.94
N ASP A 130 -18.62 -15.88 -0.28
CA ASP A 130 -17.87 -16.28 -1.48
C ASP A 130 -16.46 -15.65 -1.47
N LYS A 131 -16.36 -14.40 -1.08
CA LYS A 131 -15.05 -13.74 -0.85
C LYS A 131 -14.23 -14.51 0.19
N ILE A 132 -14.80 -14.83 1.34
CA ILE A 132 -14.12 -15.55 2.42
C ILE A 132 -13.68 -16.95 1.96
N LYS A 133 -14.52 -17.66 1.22
CA LYS A 133 -14.16 -18.95 0.60
C LYS A 133 -12.94 -18.81 -0.33
N ASN A 134 -12.94 -17.79 -1.19
CA ASN A 134 -11.80 -17.53 -2.08
C ASN A 134 -10.54 -17.17 -1.30
N ILE A 135 -10.64 -16.39 -0.22
CA ILE A 135 -9.50 -16.08 0.66
C ILE A 135 -8.90 -17.35 1.26
N PHE A 136 -9.73 -18.28 1.74
CA PHE A 136 -9.24 -19.54 2.28
C PHE A 136 -8.58 -20.43 1.20
N LEU A 137 -9.13 -20.46 -0.02
CA LEU A 137 -8.49 -21.16 -1.13
C LEU A 137 -7.13 -20.55 -1.47
N LEU A 138 -7.04 -19.22 -1.58
CA LEU A 138 -5.76 -18.54 -1.82
C LEU A 138 -4.77 -18.82 -0.68
N LYS A 139 -5.21 -18.81 0.58
CA LYS A 139 -4.37 -19.12 1.74
C LYS A 139 -3.83 -20.55 1.71
N ALA A 140 -4.66 -21.51 1.27
CA ALA A 140 -4.29 -22.93 1.25
C ALA A 140 -3.25 -23.26 0.17
N TYR A 141 -3.28 -22.55 -0.95
CA TYR A 141 -2.49 -22.92 -2.13
C TYR A 141 -1.39 -21.94 -2.51
N LEU A 142 -1.42 -20.69 -2.03
CA LEU A 142 -0.37 -19.72 -2.35
C LEU A 142 0.71 -19.67 -1.27
N PRO A 143 1.97 -19.44 -1.66
CA PRO A 143 3.07 -19.27 -0.70
C PRO A 143 2.81 -18.16 0.31
N THR A 144 2.17 -17.07 -0.11
CA THR A 144 1.95 -15.90 0.75
C THR A 144 0.58 -15.27 0.49
N LEU A 145 -0.17 -15.06 1.57
CA LEU A 145 -1.40 -14.26 1.58
C LEU A 145 -1.22 -13.04 2.48
N TRP A 146 -1.48 -11.84 1.95
CA TRP A 146 -1.66 -10.62 2.70
C TRP A 146 -3.12 -10.17 2.65
N ILE A 147 -3.63 -9.69 3.77
CA ILE A 147 -4.95 -9.05 3.84
C ILE A 147 -4.74 -7.54 3.94
N ALA A 148 -5.48 -6.76 3.17
CA ALA A 148 -5.46 -5.30 3.20
C ALA A 148 -6.81 -4.73 3.62
N THR A 149 -6.79 -3.76 4.54
CA THR A 149 -7.98 -3.03 4.99
C THR A 149 -7.69 -1.53 4.95
N VAL A 150 -8.44 -0.77 4.16
CA VAL A 150 -8.36 0.69 4.17
C VAL A 150 -9.08 1.20 5.43
N LEU A 151 -8.37 2.00 6.23
CA LEU A 151 -8.88 2.55 7.48
C LEU A 151 -9.96 3.59 7.22
N THR A 152 -10.99 3.53 8.04
CA THR A 152 -12.00 4.57 8.22
C THR A 152 -12.22 4.76 9.72
N PRO A 153 -12.80 5.86 10.20
CA PRO A 153 -13.12 6.00 11.62
C PRO A 153 -13.95 4.84 12.17
N ASN A 154 -14.85 4.31 11.35
CA ASN A 154 -15.76 3.25 11.76
C ASN A 154 -15.08 1.88 11.85
N ASN A 155 -14.30 1.47 10.83
CA ASN A 155 -13.66 0.16 10.88
C ASN A 155 -12.50 0.11 11.88
N ALA A 156 -11.84 1.24 12.16
CA ALA A 156 -10.84 1.30 13.21
C ALA A 156 -11.45 1.16 14.61
N LYS A 157 -12.65 1.73 14.86
CA LYS A 157 -13.41 1.46 16.09
C LYS A 157 -13.79 -0.02 16.21
N ALA A 158 -14.05 -0.67 15.10
CA ALA A 158 -14.38 -2.09 15.02
C ALA A 158 -13.14 -3.00 14.95
N PHE A 159 -11.91 -2.50 15.18
CA PHE A 159 -10.67 -3.27 15.03
C PHE A 159 -10.72 -4.63 15.73
N GLY A 160 -11.21 -4.67 16.96
CA GLY A 160 -11.37 -5.91 17.73
C GLY A 160 -12.30 -6.94 17.08
N GLN A 161 -13.28 -6.50 16.30
CA GLN A 161 -14.24 -7.39 15.62
C GLN A 161 -13.63 -8.10 14.41
N TYR A 162 -12.52 -7.58 13.86
CA TYR A 162 -11.77 -8.26 12.80
C TYR A 162 -10.92 -9.42 13.33
N LEU A 163 -10.45 -9.35 14.59
CA LEU A 163 -9.46 -10.27 15.12
C LEU A 163 -9.85 -11.76 15.01
N PRO A 164 -11.09 -12.17 15.31
CA PRO A 164 -11.50 -13.57 15.14
C PRO A 164 -11.35 -14.06 13.70
N LEU A 165 -11.78 -13.24 12.73
CA LEU A 165 -11.68 -13.59 11.31
C LEU A 165 -10.21 -13.60 10.84
N ILE A 166 -9.41 -12.61 11.23
CA ILE A 166 -7.98 -12.54 10.88
C ILE A 166 -7.21 -13.72 11.48
N ARG A 167 -7.50 -14.13 12.73
CA ARG A 167 -6.90 -15.34 13.31
C ARG A 167 -7.26 -16.59 12.53
N LYS A 168 -8.53 -16.71 12.11
CA LYS A 168 -8.99 -17.87 11.32
C LYS A 168 -8.34 -17.92 9.93
N ILE A 169 -8.19 -16.77 9.25
CA ILE A 169 -7.49 -16.67 7.95
C ILE A 169 -5.99 -16.92 8.14
N ASN A 170 -5.40 -16.45 9.23
CA ASN A 170 -3.97 -16.49 9.54
C ASN A 170 -3.10 -16.02 8.36
N PRO A 171 -3.27 -14.76 7.88
CA PRO A 171 -2.47 -14.23 6.77
C PRO A 171 -1.03 -14.02 7.19
N ALA A 172 -0.09 -14.00 6.24
CA ALA A 172 1.30 -13.65 6.51
C ALA A 172 1.45 -12.21 7.03
N ALA A 173 0.54 -11.30 6.64
CA ALA A 173 0.39 -9.97 7.23
C ALA A 173 -1.03 -9.44 7.02
N TRP A 174 -1.52 -8.66 7.98
CA TRP A 174 -2.70 -7.82 7.85
C TRP A 174 -2.25 -6.36 7.72
N LEU A 175 -2.42 -5.78 6.54
CA LEU A 175 -1.93 -4.49 6.14
C LEU A 175 -3.05 -3.45 6.23
N LEU A 176 -3.03 -2.65 7.27
CA LEU A 176 -3.92 -1.51 7.41
C LEU A 176 -3.39 -0.36 6.54
N GLN A 177 -4.27 0.30 5.82
CA GLN A 177 -3.91 1.40 4.93
C GLN A 177 -4.66 2.66 5.35
N ARG A 178 -3.94 3.73 5.68
CA ARG A 178 -4.60 5.03 5.81
C ARG A 178 -5.12 5.47 4.45
N PRO A 179 -6.29 6.09 4.36
CA PRO A 179 -6.77 6.63 3.10
C PRO A 179 -5.86 7.77 2.61
N ILE A 180 -5.57 7.76 1.32
CA ILE A 180 -4.85 8.82 0.62
C ILE A 180 -5.85 9.47 -0.33
N SER A 181 -6.64 10.39 0.18
CA SER A 181 -7.68 11.10 -0.57
C SER A 181 -7.69 12.58 -0.16
N GLU A 182 -8.56 13.36 -0.76
CA GLU A 182 -8.77 14.73 -0.31
C GLU A 182 -9.23 14.76 1.14
N LEU A 183 -8.78 15.78 1.88
CA LEU A 183 -9.13 15.95 3.28
C LEU A 183 -10.62 16.25 3.40
N ASN A 184 -11.35 15.30 3.93
CA ASN A 184 -12.77 15.42 4.27
C ASN A 184 -12.98 15.28 5.79
N GLU A 185 -14.21 15.46 6.26
CA GLU A 185 -14.55 15.41 7.69
C GLU A 185 -14.17 14.07 8.34
N ASP A 186 -14.25 12.96 7.62
CA ASP A 186 -13.87 11.66 8.17
C ASP A 186 -12.36 11.53 8.33
N LEU A 187 -11.56 12.08 7.40
CA LEU A 187 -10.11 12.11 7.54
C LEU A 187 -9.63 13.06 8.63
N LYS A 188 -10.34 14.17 8.87
CA LYS A 188 -10.04 15.07 10.00
C LYS A 188 -10.20 14.38 11.36
N LYS A 189 -11.14 13.42 11.48
CA LYS A 189 -11.32 12.58 12.69
C LYS A 189 -10.19 11.58 12.90
N MET A 190 -9.37 11.32 11.90
CA MET A 190 -8.22 10.42 11.97
C MET A 190 -6.95 11.21 12.36
N ASP A 191 -7.00 11.84 13.52
CA ASP A 191 -5.96 12.67 14.09
C ASP A 191 -4.88 11.87 14.87
N HIS A 192 -4.03 12.55 15.60
CA HIS A 192 -3.00 11.95 16.44
C HIS A 192 -3.54 10.99 17.50
N ALA A 193 -4.64 11.37 18.16
CA ALA A 193 -5.25 10.54 19.20
C ALA A 193 -5.80 9.24 18.60
N PHE A 194 -6.43 9.34 17.44
CA PHE A 194 -6.90 8.20 16.67
C PHE A 194 -5.76 7.23 16.33
N TYR A 195 -4.68 7.70 15.69
CA TYR A 195 -3.58 6.83 15.29
C TYR A 195 -2.77 6.29 16.47
N ARG A 196 -2.67 7.04 17.57
CA ARG A 196 -2.06 6.55 18.80
C ARG A 196 -2.87 5.41 19.42
N ALA A 197 -4.18 5.56 19.52
CA ALA A 197 -5.07 4.52 20.03
C ALA A 197 -5.01 3.26 19.15
N LEU A 198 -5.04 3.43 17.83
CA LEU A 198 -4.92 2.32 16.88
C LEU A 198 -3.56 1.63 16.97
N ALA A 199 -2.46 2.38 17.12
CA ALA A 199 -1.12 1.79 17.27
C ALA A 199 -1.03 0.91 18.51
N LEU A 200 -1.64 1.29 19.63
CA LEU A 200 -1.68 0.46 20.84
C LEU A 200 -2.50 -0.83 20.64
N GLN A 201 -3.61 -0.77 19.90
CA GLN A 201 -4.38 -1.95 19.52
C GLN A 201 -3.57 -2.88 18.60
N ILE A 202 -2.86 -2.33 17.62
CA ILE A 202 -1.94 -3.07 16.75
C ILE A 202 -0.87 -3.79 17.59
N MET A 203 -0.21 -3.10 18.50
CA MET A 203 0.79 -3.71 19.36
C MET A 203 0.22 -4.84 20.23
N LYS A 204 -0.99 -4.66 20.76
CA LYS A 204 -1.68 -5.73 21.50
C LYS A 204 -1.94 -6.95 20.60
N ALA A 205 -2.49 -6.74 19.42
CA ALA A 205 -2.77 -7.83 18.48
C ALA A 205 -1.47 -8.55 18.04
N ARG A 206 -0.35 -7.84 17.88
CA ARG A 206 0.95 -8.45 17.57
C ARG A 206 1.49 -9.32 18.71
N LYS A 207 1.28 -8.95 19.97
CA LYS A 207 1.59 -9.82 21.11
C LYS A 207 0.78 -11.13 21.10
N GLU A 208 -0.36 -11.13 20.42
CA GLU A 208 -1.21 -12.31 20.20
C GLU A 208 -0.90 -13.01 18.86
N ASN A 209 0.32 -12.81 18.31
CA ASN A 209 0.82 -13.39 17.05
C ASN A 209 0.05 -12.98 15.79
N ILE A 210 -0.68 -11.86 15.81
CA ILE A 210 -1.29 -11.29 14.60
C ILE A 210 -0.30 -10.31 13.99
N ASN A 211 0.24 -10.63 12.81
CA ASN A 211 1.19 -9.78 12.10
C ASN A 211 0.45 -8.63 11.40
N VAL A 212 0.22 -7.51 12.09
CA VAL A 212 -0.56 -6.36 11.62
C VAL A 212 0.24 -5.06 11.71
N PHE A 213 0.09 -4.20 10.67
CA PHE A 213 0.78 -2.90 10.55
C PHE A 213 -0.07 -1.89 9.78
N ILE A 214 0.22 -0.59 9.96
CA ILE A 214 -0.12 0.42 8.95
C ILE A 214 0.97 0.40 7.89
N SER A 215 0.60 0.10 6.63
CA SER A 215 1.55 -0.28 5.58
C SER A 215 1.90 0.82 4.59
N ASN A 216 1.10 1.89 4.51
CA ASN A 216 1.39 3.01 3.62
C ASN A 216 1.97 4.22 4.39
N PRO A 217 2.54 5.22 3.68
CA PRO A 217 3.30 6.30 4.30
C PRO A 217 2.53 7.06 5.38
N ILE A 218 3.14 7.14 6.57
CA ILE A 218 2.62 7.86 7.74
C ILE A 218 3.78 8.31 8.63
N PRO A 219 3.73 9.49 9.30
CA PRO A 219 4.77 9.92 10.23
C PRO A 219 4.89 8.98 11.43
N LEU A 220 6.09 8.46 11.71
CA LEU A 220 6.31 7.52 12.82
C LEU A 220 6.23 8.18 14.19
N CYS A 221 6.49 9.50 14.28
CA CYS A 221 6.37 10.28 15.52
C CYS A 221 4.93 10.51 15.97
N LEU A 222 3.95 10.27 15.09
CA LEU A 222 2.52 10.54 15.29
C LEU A 222 1.95 9.96 16.61
N THR A 223 2.53 8.87 17.11
CA THR A 223 2.14 8.25 18.38
C THR A 223 2.68 8.97 19.62
N GLY A 224 3.59 9.94 19.47
CA GLY A 224 4.33 10.56 20.56
C GLY A 224 5.38 9.67 21.20
N ASP A 225 5.68 8.50 20.59
CA ASP A 225 6.75 7.57 20.96
C ASP A 225 7.23 6.83 19.71
N LEU A 226 8.49 7.04 19.33
CA LEU A 226 9.06 6.44 18.09
C LEU A 226 9.11 4.92 18.14
N ARG A 227 9.17 4.29 19.31
CA ARG A 227 9.17 2.82 19.45
C ARG A 227 7.80 2.27 19.06
N VAL A 228 6.73 2.88 19.59
CA VAL A 228 5.35 2.52 19.23
C VAL A 228 5.13 2.73 17.74
N GLY A 229 5.57 3.88 17.20
CA GLY A 229 5.46 4.18 15.77
C GLY A 229 6.19 3.16 14.89
N LYS A 230 7.43 2.78 15.23
CA LYS A 230 8.21 1.77 14.49
C LYS A 230 7.60 0.38 14.52
N GLU A 231 6.94 0.01 15.60
CA GLU A 231 6.30 -1.29 15.71
C GLU A 231 4.96 -1.36 14.98
N ALA A 232 4.20 -0.26 14.95
CA ALA A 232 2.86 -0.23 14.38
C ALA A 232 2.84 0.21 12.90
N PHE A 233 3.85 0.97 12.43
CA PHE A 233 3.85 1.61 11.12
C PHE A 233 5.09 1.21 10.30
N LEU A 234 4.91 0.86 9.04
CA LEU A 234 6.01 0.51 8.14
C LEU A 234 6.78 1.73 7.60
N GLY A 235 6.22 2.95 7.76
CA GLY A 235 6.83 4.17 7.23
C GLY A 235 6.66 4.34 5.73
N ALA A 236 7.57 5.09 5.07
CA ALA A 236 7.45 5.51 3.68
C ALA A 236 8.56 4.97 2.75
N GLN A 237 9.36 4.03 3.20
CA GLN A 237 10.55 3.58 2.45
C GLN A 237 10.25 2.79 1.17
N LEU A 238 9.07 2.17 1.05
CA LEU A 238 8.70 1.39 -0.13
C LEU A 238 8.10 2.25 -1.24
N ASP A 239 7.41 3.30 -0.87
CA ASP A 239 6.61 4.14 -1.75
C ASP A 239 7.34 5.39 -2.25
N GLU A 240 6.62 6.24 -2.94
CA GLU A 240 7.04 7.57 -3.36
C GLU A 240 8.21 7.54 -4.36
N GLY A 241 8.25 6.52 -5.26
CA GLY A 241 9.31 6.37 -6.25
C GLY A 241 10.69 6.05 -5.65
N HIS A 242 10.74 5.49 -4.42
CA HIS A 242 11.99 5.13 -3.77
C HIS A 242 12.45 3.73 -4.15
N LEU A 243 11.62 2.71 -3.94
CA LEU A 243 11.94 1.31 -4.27
C LEU A 243 11.04 0.73 -5.36
N ARG A 244 9.91 1.35 -5.64
CA ARG A 244 8.94 0.91 -6.64
C ARG A 244 8.36 2.08 -7.45
N ILE A 245 7.81 1.76 -8.62
CA ILE A 245 7.21 2.69 -9.56
C ILE A 245 5.91 2.07 -10.12
N VAL A 246 4.99 2.90 -10.56
CA VAL A 246 3.70 2.47 -11.09
C VAL A 246 3.64 2.70 -12.59
N ARG A 247 3.33 1.66 -13.37
CA ARG A 247 2.89 1.77 -14.75
C ARG A 247 1.39 2.03 -14.74
N SER A 248 1.04 3.27 -15.03
CA SER A 248 -0.36 3.69 -15.10
C SER A 248 -1.09 3.01 -16.25
N ALA A 249 -2.36 2.71 -16.06
CA ALA A 249 -3.22 2.27 -17.14
C ALA A 249 -3.43 3.35 -18.24
N LYS A 250 -3.08 4.62 -17.96
CA LYS A 250 -3.04 5.71 -18.95
C LYS A 250 -1.83 5.65 -19.91
N GLY A 251 -0.90 4.70 -19.71
CA GLY A 251 0.20 4.46 -20.64
C GLY A 251 1.53 5.13 -20.27
N TYR A 252 1.68 5.71 -19.09
CA TYR A 252 2.92 6.30 -18.60
C TYR A 252 3.31 5.74 -17.22
N PHE A 253 4.54 5.95 -16.78
CA PHE A 253 4.98 5.66 -15.43
C PHE A 253 4.73 6.84 -14.48
N LYS A 254 4.39 6.54 -13.21
CA LYS A 254 4.18 7.53 -12.14
C LYS A 254 4.83 7.07 -10.82
N PRO A 255 5.16 7.99 -9.90
CA PRO A 255 5.92 7.66 -8.69
C PRO A 255 5.23 6.66 -7.77
N ASN A 256 3.92 6.77 -7.62
CA ASN A 256 3.09 5.90 -6.79
C ASN A 256 1.63 5.90 -7.28
N TYR A 257 0.73 5.25 -6.57
CA TYR A 257 -0.70 5.18 -6.93
C TYR A 257 -1.41 6.54 -6.97
N PHE A 258 -0.94 7.53 -6.23
CA PHE A 258 -1.69 8.76 -5.90
C PHE A 258 -1.10 10.02 -6.51
N LEU A 259 0.14 9.98 -6.96
CA LEU A 259 0.81 11.08 -7.67
C LEU A 259 0.72 10.82 -9.18
N GLU A 260 -0.06 11.65 -9.87
CA GLU A 260 -0.30 11.53 -11.33
C GLU A 260 0.78 12.20 -12.17
N THR A 261 1.98 12.40 -11.62
CA THR A 261 3.13 12.94 -12.36
C THR A 261 3.57 11.95 -13.43
N ASN A 262 3.53 12.36 -14.70
CA ASN A 262 4.01 11.58 -15.82
C ASN A 262 5.55 11.59 -15.85
N LEU A 263 6.16 10.44 -15.68
CA LEU A 263 7.61 10.24 -15.67
C LEU A 263 8.14 9.72 -17.02
N GLY A 264 7.27 9.53 -18.00
CA GLY A 264 7.63 8.95 -19.30
C GLY A 264 6.99 7.59 -19.56
N ASN A 265 7.19 7.08 -20.78
CA ASN A 265 6.51 5.89 -21.29
C ASN A 265 7.37 4.63 -21.23
N THR A 266 8.67 4.76 -20.98
CA THR A 266 9.59 3.63 -20.79
C THR A 266 10.06 3.55 -19.34
N LEU A 267 10.28 2.36 -18.84
CA LEU A 267 10.70 2.14 -17.45
C LEU A 267 12.04 2.78 -17.14
N LYS A 268 13.01 2.65 -18.05
CA LYS A 268 14.35 3.21 -17.86
C LYS A 268 14.29 4.74 -17.72
N ALA A 269 13.67 5.43 -18.68
CA ALA A 269 13.54 6.89 -18.63
C ALA A 269 12.77 7.37 -17.41
N ALA A 270 11.69 6.66 -17.06
CA ALA A 270 10.88 6.99 -15.89
C ALA A 270 11.64 6.80 -14.57
N TRP A 271 12.46 5.74 -14.47
CA TRP A 271 13.25 5.49 -13.25
C TRP A 271 14.42 6.47 -13.11
N GLU A 272 14.98 6.95 -14.21
CA GLU A 272 16.03 7.96 -14.23
C GLU A 272 15.50 9.41 -14.16
N HIS A 273 14.17 9.61 -14.17
CA HIS A 273 13.55 10.93 -14.21
C HIS A 273 13.96 11.78 -12.98
N PRO A 274 14.43 13.05 -13.19
CA PRO A 274 14.95 13.92 -12.13
C PRO A 274 13.98 14.12 -10.96
N PHE A 275 12.68 14.20 -11.24
CA PHE A 275 11.64 14.37 -10.23
C PHE A 275 11.68 13.28 -9.14
N LEU A 276 12.06 12.05 -9.47
CA LEU A 276 12.18 10.98 -8.46
C LEU A 276 13.32 11.24 -7.48
N ASN A 277 14.40 11.91 -7.91
CA ASN A 277 15.50 12.30 -7.02
C ASN A 277 15.07 13.43 -6.10
N GLU A 278 14.34 14.41 -6.62
CA GLU A 278 13.76 15.52 -5.83
C GLU A 278 12.76 14.99 -4.81
N LEU A 279 11.83 14.10 -5.24
CA LEU A 279 10.85 13.47 -4.36
C LEU A 279 11.50 12.70 -3.21
N ASN A 280 12.74 12.23 -3.41
CA ASN A 280 13.50 11.50 -2.40
C ASN A 280 14.34 12.41 -1.47
N ARG A 281 14.31 13.72 -1.66
CA ARG A 281 14.92 14.69 -0.72
C ARG A 281 14.15 14.72 0.60
N THR A 282 14.86 15.08 1.67
CA THR A 282 14.29 15.24 3.02
C THR A 282 14.74 16.55 3.68
N ASP A 283 15.54 17.37 2.99
CA ASP A 283 16.12 18.62 3.50
C ASP A 283 15.09 19.73 3.72
N TYR A 284 13.92 19.66 3.07
CA TYR A 284 12.79 20.56 3.29
C TYR A 284 11.95 20.22 4.54
N LEU A 285 12.18 19.06 5.16
CA LEU A 285 11.46 18.66 6.37
C LEU A 285 11.91 19.49 7.59
N PRO A 286 11.02 19.75 8.56
CA PRO A 286 11.32 20.51 9.76
C PRO A 286 12.48 19.95 10.59
N ASP A 287 13.12 20.82 11.41
CA ASP A 287 14.28 20.49 12.24
C ASP A 287 14.15 19.19 13.04
N PRO A 288 13.03 18.87 13.73
CA PRO A 288 12.91 17.61 14.43
C PRO A 288 13.08 16.38 13.52
N CYS A 289 12.71 16.49 12.25
CA CYS A 289 12.89 15.41 11.26
C CYS A 289 14.37 15.23 10.88
N GLN A 290 15.13 16.32 10.73
CA GLN A 290 16.53 16.28 10.31
C GLN A 290 17.42 15.51 11.32
N ARG A 291 17.07 15.56 12.59
CA ARG A 291 17.77 14.86 13.69
C ARG A 291 17.12 13.53 14.06
N CYS A 292 16.06 13.11 13.33
CA CYS A 292 15.28 11.94 13.70
C CYS A 292 16.01 10.64 13.31
N PRO A 293 16.24 9.71 14.25
CA PRO A 293 16.94 8.44 13.97
C PRO A 293 16.18 7.53 13.01
N VAL A 294 14.88 7.78 12.81
CA VAL A 294 14.02 6.99 11.91
C VAL A 294 13.70 7.74 10.61
N LEU A 295 14.40 8.83 10.29
CA LEU A 295 14.14 9.62 9.08
C LEU A 295 14.20 8.78 7.82
N LYS A 296 15.16 7.85 7.71
CA LYS A 296 15.31 6.97 6.55
C LYS A 296 14.09 6.08 6.30
N THR A 297 13.41 5.63 7.35
CA THR A 297 12.20 4.82 7.27
C THR A 297 10.94 5.66 7.13
N CYS A 298 10.83 6.73 7.94
CA CYS A 298 9.68 7.60 8.03
C CYS A 298 9.54 8.54 6.82
N ARG A 299 10.65 9.18 6.40
CA ARG A 299 10.73 10.14 5.29
C ARG A 299 9.75 11.30 5.40
N GLY A 300 9.29 11.61 6.63
CA GLY A 300 8.32 12.68 6.89
C GLY A 300 6.89 12.34 6.48
N GLY A 301 6.54 11.04 6.32
CA GLY A 301 5.21 10.58 5.93
C GLY A 301 4.96 10.65 4.42
N SER A 302 3.70 10.86 4.01
CA SER A 302 3.26 10.77 2.60
C SER A 302 3.42 12.07 1.82
N ARG A 303 4.14 12.00 0.72
CA ARG A 303 4.23 13.09 -0.29
C ARG A 303 2.90 13.35 -0.98
N SER A 304 2.12 12.29 -1.20
CA SER A 304 0.78 12.39 -1.79
C SER A 304 -0.18 13.16 -0.88
N MET A 305 -0.09 12.95 0.44
CA MET A 305 -0.90 13.73 1.40
C MET A 305 -0.37 15.16 1.57
N ALA A 306 0.95 15.36 1.52
CA ALA A 306 1.54 16.70 1.51
C ALA A 306 1.05 17.51 0.31
N LEU A 307 1.04 16.93 -0.89
CA LEU A 307 0.50 17.59 -2.09
C LEU A 307 -0.97 18.00 -1.92
N ARG A 308 -1.80 17.13 -1.36
CA ARG A 308 -3.24 17.40 -1.17
C ARG A 308 -3.49 18.50 -0.14
N ALA A 309 -2.71 18.51 0.94
CA ALA A 309 -2.89 19.48 2.03
C ALA A 309 -2.22 20.84 1.76
N HIS A 310 -1.07 20.83 1.09
CA HIS A 310 -0.19 22.01 0.97
C HIS A 310 0.08 22.42 -0.48
N GLN A 311 -0.54 21.75 -1.48
CA GLN A 311 -0.33 21.97 -2.91
C GLN A 311 1.14 21.77 -3.35
N THR A 312 1.95 21.10 -2.54
CA THR A 312 3.34 20.75 -2.85
C THR A 312 3.71 19.40 -2.24
N VAL A 313 4.56 18.65 -2.92
CA VAL A 313 5.16 17.41 -2.38
C VAL A 313 6.31 17.71 -1.40
N PHE A 314 6.81 18.94 -1.39
CA PHE A 314 7.92 19.41 -0.55
C PHE A 314 7.44 20.06 0.74
N ALA A 315 6.44 19.46 1.36
CA ALA A 315 5.95 19.82 2.68
C ALA A 315 5.89 18.57 3.58
N PRO A 316 5.85 18.70 4.90
CA PRO A 316 5.58 17.58 5.78
C PRO A 316 4.18 17.01 5.52
N ASP A 317 3.99 15.73 5.87
CA ASP A 317 2.67 15.12 5.92
C ASP A 317 1.73 15.95 6.82
N PRO A 318 0.45 16.18 6.45
CA PRO A 318 -0.47 16.97 7.27
C PRO A 318 -0.71 16.43 8.69
N LEU A 319 -0.37 15.15 8.94
CA LEU A 319 -0.37 14.58 10.29
C LEU A 319 0.93 14.86 11.06
N PHE A 320 1.92 15.54 10.45
CA PHE A 320 3.11 15.93 11.18
C PHE A 320 2.79 17.08 12.14
N ASP A 321 3.21 16.91 13.40
CA ASP A 321 3.15 17.94 14.45
C ASP A 321 4.53 18.07 15.09
N CYS A 322 5.04 19.30 15.14
CA CYS A 322 6.40 19.59 15.63
C CYS A 322 6.55 19.26 17.12
N ALA A 323 5.56 19.61 17.95
CA ALA A 323 5.61 19.36 19.39
C ALA A 323 5.56 17.87 19.71
N ILE A 324 4.70 17.12 18.97
CA ILE A 324 4.63 15.66 19.10
C ILE A 324 5.95 15.00 18.64
N ALA A 325 6.54 15.49 17.55
CA ALA A 325 7.82 15.00 17.06
C ALA A 325 8.96 15.24 18.07
N GLN A 326 9.04 16.42 18.64
CA GLN A 326 10.02 16.76 19.70
C GLN A 326 9.82 15.87 20.93
N LYS A 327 8.58 15.68 21.38
CA LYS A 327 8.25 14.77 22.49
C LYS A 327 8.65 13.33 22.20
N ALA A 328 8.42 12.84 20.97
CA ALA A 328 8.79 11.50 20.57
C ALA A 328 10.32 11.30 20.54
N LEU A 329 11.07 12.33 20.13
CA LEU A 329 12.53 12.33 20.15
C LEU A 329 13.09 12.36 21.58
N SER A 330 12.58 13.23 22.46
CA SER A 330 13.06 13.34 23.85
C SER A 330 12.92 12.00 24.60
N LYS A 331 11.84 11.28 24.41
CA LYS A 331 11.64 9.93 24.98
C LYS A 331 12.66 8.91 24.46
N THR A 332 13.16 9.09 23.27
CA THR A 332 14.16 8.19 22.68
C THR A 332 15.55 8.49 23.25
N TYR A 333 15.91 9.77 23.42
CA TYR A 333 17.21 10.17 23.95
C TYR A 333 17.34 9.92 25.46
N LEU A 334 16.29 10.14 26.25
CA LEU A 334 16.31 9.93 27.69
C LEU A 334 16.57 8.46 28.10
N LYS A 335 16.23 7.48 27.28
CA LYS A 335 16.52 6.07 27.56
C LYS A 335 17.94 5.62 27.19
N HIS A 336 18.67 6.39 26.39
CA HIS A 336 20.10 6.14 26.18
C HIS A 336 20.99 6.76 27.25
N LEU A 337 20.40 7.56 28.16
CA LEU A 337 21.11 8.24 29.27
C LEU A 337 20.82 7.62 30.64
N LEU A 338 19.91 6.66 30.71
CA LEU A 338 19.65 5.89 31.97
C LEU A 338 20.12 4.47 31.76
N PRO A 339 20.97 3.92 32.67
CA PRO A 339 21.50 2.57 32.62
C PRO A 339 20.42 1.48 32.70
#